data_4fcc6bc0dd77a1eb9b165681c576c8cf
#
_entry.id   4fcc6bc0dd77a1eb9b165681c576c8cf
#
_cell.length_a   1.000
_cell.length_b   1.000
_cell.length_c   1.000
_cell.angle_alpha   90.00
_cell.angle_beta   90.00
_cell.angle_gamma   90.00
#
_symmetry.space_group_name_H-M   'P 1'
#
loop_
_entity.id
_entity.type
_entity.pdbx_description
1 polymer ?
#
loop_
_entity_poly.entity_id
_entity_poly.type
_entity_poly.pdbx_seq_one_letter_code
_entity_poly.pdbx_strand_id
1 'polypeptide(L)'
;VDFTAPQGLSWQKITAALTAHMGPGRPGPRWTNYLCPVHEADGQHHNPSLGVRYDPVQGKTIVRCWAGCDDQDVLTRLNLQVRDLWDRLPERGSGNRRDHAGGRGGRPNTQAQPQMSLVDKAIDYAGFPVPHKPSLGEQTGPAENVHSYLYRWPDGRIEGAIIRQRIPYEHGYGKGFTQRHWTGTDWENTGFAPIPYRLPEVTDSLSRGREIYVCEGEQDVLSAFTAGQIATCNAMGAGSWNRDHAQWLHGAGRVIVVADRDRPGYRHAARVAESLHGHVGEIRVLQAATGKDLTDHLAAGHGIDQLELVPYLDRHYRQPAQRSQQITRSR
;
A
#
# COMPACT_ATOMS: atom_id res chain seq x y z
N VAL A 1 -22.16 -2.25 -19.43
CA VAL A 1 -21.57 -3.55 -19.08
C VAL A 1 -22.65 -4.32 -18.35
N ASP A 2 -23.09 -5.42 -18.97
CA ASP A 2 -24.22 -6.23 -18.55
C ASP A 2 -23.89 -6.96 -17.24
N PHE A 3 -24.60 -6.68 -16.15
CA PHE A 3 -24.39 -7.25 -14.82
C PHE A 3 -24.92 -8.69 -14.64
N THR A 4 -25.27 -9.36 -15.74
CA THR A 4 -25.82 -10.74 -15.75
C THR A 4 -24.80 -11.83 -16.01
N ALA A 5 -23.49 -11.52 -16.01
CA ALA A 5 -22.46 -12.54 -16.12
C ALA A 5 -22.49 -13.48 -14.90
N PRO A 6 -22.33 -14.80 -15.05
CA PRO A 6 -22.37 -15.73 -13.93
C PRO A 6 -21.27 -15.38 -12.93
N GLN A 7 -21.67 -14.98 -11.74
CA GLN A 7 -20.79 -14.64 -10.65
C GLN A 7 -20.20 -15.92 -10.06
N GLY A 8 -18.87 -15.98 -9.88
CA GLY A 8 -18.16 -17.19 -9.46
C GLY A 8 -18.43 -17.59 -7.99
N LEU A 9 -17.90 -18.75 -7.60
CA LEU A 9 -18.03 -19.29 -6.25
C LEU A 9 -17.44 -18.35 -5.17
N SER A 10 -16.33 -17.70 -5.48
CA SER A 10 -15.70 -16.72 -4.58
C SER A 10 -16.63 -15.53 -4.31
N TRP A 11 -17.31 -15.02 -5.33
CA TRP A 11 -18.31 -13.96 -5.19
C TRP A 11 -19.44 -14.36 -4.25
N GLN A 12 -20.02 -15.52 -4.49
CA GLN A 12 -21.14 -16.02 -3.67
C GLN A 12 -20.71 -16.16 -2.20
N LYS A 13 -19.53 -16.73 -1.96
CA LYS A 13 -18.99 -16.93 -0.61
C LYS A 13 -18.74 -15.61 0.12
N ILE A 14 -18.05 -14.66 -0.54
CA ILE A 14 -17.71 -13.36 0.05
C ILE A 14 -18.96 -12.53 0.33
N THR A 15 -19.87 -12.43 -0.64
CA THR A 15 -21.08 -11.62 -0.48
C THR A 15 -22.06 -12.23 0.53
N ALA A 16 -22.15 -13.56 0.62
CA ALA A 16 -22.94 -14.22 1.65
C ALA A 16 -22.39 -13.92 3.06
N ALA A 17 -21.07 -14.01 3.25
CA ALA A 17 -20.46 -13.68 4.53
C ALA A 17 -20.65 -12.21 4.90
N LEU A 18 -20.47 -11.28 3.95
CA LEU A 18 -20.71 -9.85 4.18
C LEU A 18 -22.17 -9.58 4.52
N THR A 19 -23.11 -10.17 3.79
CA THR A 19 -24.54 -9.98 4.05
C THR A 19 -24.93 -10.50 5.43
N ALA A 20 -24.37 -11.64 5.85
CA ALA A 20 -24.64 -12.21 7.17
C ALA A 20 -24.10 -11.35 8.33
N HIS A 21 -22.96 -10.67 8.13
CA HIS A 21 -22.30 -9.90 9.21
C HIS A 21 -22.66 -8.40 9.20
N MET A 22 -22.85 -7.82 8.01
CA MET A 22 -22.96 -6.37 7.82
C MET A 22 -24.29 -5.94 7.16
N GLY A 23 -25.14 -6.89 6.80
CA GLY A 23 -26.39 -6.64 6.07
C GLY A 23 -26.20 -6.60 4.54
N PRO A 24 -27.28 -6.34 3.79
CA PRO A 24 -27.27 -6.40 2.32
C PRO A 24 -26.41 -5.30 1.71
N GLY A 25 -25.65 -5.68 0.68
CA GLY A 25 -24.84 -4.74 -0.09
C GLY A 25 -25.69 -3.81 -0.96
N ARG A 26 -25.22 -2.60 -1.21
CA ARG A 26 -25.82 -1.61 -2.11
C ARG A 26 -25.17 -1.71 -3.50
N PRO A 27 -25.89 -2.12 -4.55
CA PRO A 27 -25.36 -2.18 -5.91
C PRO A 27 -24.95 -0.79 -6.41
N GLY A 28 -23.79 -0.71 -7.05
CA GLY A 28 -23.28 0.48 -7.75
C GLY A 28 -22.80 0.13 -9.16
N PRO A 29 -22.38 1.11 -9.97
CA PRO A 29 -22.01 0.90 -11.38
C PRO A 29 -20.87 -0.09 -11.63
N ARG A 30 -19.96 -0.23 -10.70
CA ARG A 30 -18.77 -1.12 -10.82
C ARG A 30 -18.54 -1.99 -9.59
N TRP A 31 -19.13 -1.63 -8.46
CA TRP A 31 -18.91 -2.26 -7.16
C TRP A 31 -20.25 -2.44 -6.45
N THR A 32 -20.39 -3.55 -5.75
CA THR A 32 -21.41 -3.66 -4.71
C THR A 32 -20.77 -3.20 -3.41
N ASN A 33 -21.37 -2.20 -2.75
CA ASN A 33 -20.82 -1.58 -1.57
C ASN A 33 -21.46 -2.13 -0.31
N TYR A 34 -20.63 -2.48 0.67
CA TYR A 34 -21.00 -2.99 1.99
C TYR A 34 -20.41 -2.10 3.08
N LEU A 35 -20.97 -2.18 4.28
CA LEU A 35 -20.29 -1.69 5.46
C LEU A 35 -19.03 -2.55 5.71
N CYS A 36 -17.94 -1.93 6.12
CA CYS A 36 -16.68 -2.64 6.36
C CYS A 36 -16.69 -3.32 7.74
N PRO A 37 -16.48 -4.64 7.84
CA PRO A 37 -16.52 -5.34 9.12
C PRO A 37 -15.33 -5.00 10.05
N VAL A 38 -14.36 -4.24 9.57
CA VAL A 38 -13.19 -3.83 10.36
C VAL A 38 -13.43 -2.54 11.13
N HIS A 39 -14.02 -1.51 10.49
CA HIS A 39 -14.17 -0.19 11.11
C HIS A 39 -15.60 0.36 11.11
N GLU A 40 -16.57 -0.36 10.54
CA GLU A 40 -17.99 0.03 10.52
C GLU A 40 -18.88 -1.01 11.22
N ALA A 41 -18.30 -1.86 12.09
CA ALA A 41 -19.02 -2.91 12.80
C ALA A 41 -19.74 -2.40 14.07
N ASP A 42 -19.77 -1.10 14.32
CA ASP A 42 -20.32 -0.46 15.53
C ASP A 42 -21.83 -0.27 15.51
N GLY A 43 -22.51 -0.67 14.42
CA GLY A 43 -23.96 -0.56 14.28
C GLY A 43 -24.49 0.85 14.05
N GLN A 44 -23.62 1.84 13.83
CA GLN A 44 -24.03 3.21 13.49
C GLN A 44 -24.33 3.35 11.99
N HIS A 45 -25.05 4.41 11.62
CA HIS A 45 -25.32 4.72 10.22
C HIS A 45 -24.08 5.25 9.52
N HIS A 46 -23.39 4.34 8.80
CA HIS A 46 -22.24 4.70 7.97
C HIS A 46 -22.59 4.62 6.49
N ASN A 47 -21.90 5.41 5.67
CA ASN A 47 -21.90 5.18 4.23
C ASN A 47 -20.99 3.98 3.92
N PRO A 48 -21.49 2.96 3.17
CA PRO A 48 -20.73 1.77 2.87
C PRO A 48 -19.38 2.09 2.25
N SER A 49 -18.30 1.68 2.90
CA SER A 49 -16.93 1.97 2.47
C SER A 49 -16.20 0.75 1.89
N LEU A 50 -16.80 -0.44 1.93
CA LEU A 50 -16.22 -1.66 1.39
C LEU A 50 -16.83 -1.98 0.03
N GLY A 51 -16.05 -1.82 -1.04
CA GLY A 51 -16.41 -2.23 -2.39
C GLY A 51 -16.06 -3.70 -2.65
N VAL A 52 -16.98 -4.44 -3.26
CA VAL A 52 -16.80 -5.82 -3.72
C VAL A 52 -17.15 -5.91 -5.19
N ARG A 53 -16.29 -6.52 -6.00
CA ARG A 53 -16.57 -6.80 -7.41
C ARG A 53 -16.01 -8.16 -7.82
N TYR A 54 -16.62 -8.78 -8.80
CA TYR A 54 -16.11 -10.00 -9.41
C TYR A 54 -15.33 -9.68 -10.69
N ASP A 55 -14.20 -10.34 -10.87
CA ASP A 55 -13.40 -10.33 -12.09
C ASP A 55 -13.54 -11.69 -12.78
N PRO A 56 -14.35 -11.80 -13.85
CA PRO A 56 -14.59 -13.08 -14.52
C PRO A 56 -13.40 -13.59 -15.32
N VAL A 57 -12.47 -12.69 -15.70
CA VAL A 57 -11.25 -13.07 -16.43
C VAL A 57 -10.27 -13.79 -15.52
N GLN A 58 -10.14 -13.31 -14.29
CA GLN A 58 -9.27 -13.93 -13.30
C GLN A 58 -9.97 -15.00 -12.45
N GLY A 59 -11.29 -15.14 -12.53
CA GLY A 59 -12.08 -16.00 -11.63
C GLY A 59 -11.87 -15.59 -10.17
N LYS A 60 -11.91 -14.27 -9.89
CA LYS A 60 -11.53 -13.71 -8.60
C LYS A 60 -12.54 -12.66 -8.12
N THR A 61 -12.85 -12.69 -6.84
CA THR A 61 -13.55 -11.60 -6.17
C THR A 61 -12.54 -10.61 -5.60
N ILE A 62 -12.73 -9.35 -5.90
CA ILE A 62 -11.91 -8.23 -5.42
C ILE A 62 -12.68 -7.54 -4.32
N VAL A 63 -12.05 -7.38 -3.18
CA VAL A 63 -12.57 -6.67 -2.01
C VAL A 63 -11.67 -5.46 -1.79
N ARG A 64 -12.24 -4.29 -1.57
CA ARG A 64 -11.48 -3.07 -1.31
C ARG A 64 -12.21 -2.15 -0.35
N CYS A 65 -11.58 -1.85 0.77
CA CYS A 65 -12.07 -0.82 1.69
C CYS A 65 -11.50 0.55 1.28
N TRP A 66 -12.38 1.52 1.01
CA TRP A 66 -12.00 2.88 0.64
C TRP A 66 -11.45 3.69 1.82
N ALA A 67 -11.69 3.23 3.05
CA ALA A 67 -11.11 3.80 4.27
C ALA A 67 -9.71 3.23 4.59
N GLY A 68 -9.17 2.34 3.72
CA GLY A 68 -7.81 1.82 3.83
C GLY A 68 -7.64 0.59 4.72
N CYS A 69 -8.73 -0.10 5.12
CA CYS A 69 -8.59 -1.40 5.77
C CYS A 69 -8.00 -2.42 4.80
N ASP A 70 -7.13 -3.29 5.31
CA ASP A 70 -6.55 -4.35 4.52
C ASP A 70 -7.57 -5.45 4.19
N ASP A 71 -7.49 -5.98 2.98
CA ASP A 71 -8.39 -7.06 2.52
C ASP A 71 -8.29 -8.29 3.43
N GLN A 72 -7.11 -8.58 3.97
CA GLN A 72 -6.90 -9.70 4.87
C GLN A 72 -7.60 -9.50 6.22
N ASP A 73 -7.59 -8.26 6.75
CA ASP A 73 -8.31 -7.92 7.99
C ASP A 73 -9.82 -8.04 7.76
N VAL A 74 -10.32 -7.57 6.60
CA VAL A 74 -11.73 -7.74 6.20
C VAL A 74 -12.11 -9.21 6.13
N LEU A 75 -11.29 -10.04 5.46
CA LEU A 75 -11.54 -11.46 5.34
C LEU A 75 -11.48 -12.18 6.69
N THR A 76 -10.52 -11.84 7.54
CA THR A 76 -10.39 -12.41 8.88
C THR A 76 -11.63 -12.13 9.74
N ARG A 77 -12.18 -10.93 9.68
CA ARG A 77 -13.43 -10.58 10.38
C ARG A 77 -14.64 -11.37 9.89
N LEU A 78 -14.60 -11.83 8.65
CA LEU A 78 -15.64 -12.66 8.03
C LEU A 78 -15.38 -14.17 8.21
N ASN A 79 -14.34 -14.58 8.96
CA ASN A 79 -13.85 -15.97 9.06
C ASN A 79 -13.47 -16.56 7.69
N LEU A 80 -12.95 -15.73 6.78
CA LEU A 80 -12.52 -16.10 5.44
C LEU A 80 -10.99 -15.95 5.30
N GLN A 81 -10.44 -16.58 4.26
CA GLN A 81 -9.02 -16.53 3.93
C GLN A 81 -8.80 -15.94 2.54
N VAL A 82 -7.59 -15.45 2.25
CA VAL A 82 -7.22 -14.88 0.94
C VAL A 82 -7.53 -15.84 -0.22
N ARG A 83 -7.37 -17.16 -0.02
CA ARG A 83 -7.74 -18.17 -1.02
C ARG A 83 -9.22 -18.16 -1.40
N ASP A 84 -10.10 -17.68 -0.51
CA ASP A 84 -11.54 -17.62 -0.74
C ASP A 84 -11.94 -16.50 -1.71
N LEU A 85 -10.98 -15.63 -2.05
CA LEU A 85 -11.15 -14.65 -3.13
C LEU A 85 -11.09 -15.26 -4.54
N TRP A 86 -10.70 -16.54 -4.69
CA TRP A 86 -10.52 -17.20 -5.97
C TRP A 86 -11.52 -18.34 -6.15
N ASP A 87 -12.08 -18.47 -7.36
CA ASP A 87 -12.94 -19.61 -7.70
C ASP A 87 -12.14 -20.92 -7.82
N ARG A 88 -10.91 -20.81 -8.35
CA ARG A 88 -9.92 -21.87 -8.40
C ARG A 88 -8.56 -21.25 -8.04
N LEU A 89 -7.82 -21.90 -7.19
CA LEU A 89 -6.45 -21.44 -6.89
C LEU A 89 -5.61 -21.53 -8.18
N PRO A 90 -4.82 -20.50 -8.52
CA PRO A 90 -3.88 -20.60 -9.63
C PRO A 90 -2.93 -21.76 -9.40
N GLU A 91 -2.78 -22.65 -10.38
CA GLU A 91 -1.84 -23.76 -10.31
C GLU A 91 -0.43 -23.21 -10.11
N ARG A 92 0.23 -23.66 -9.05
CA ARG A 92 1.66 -23.41 -8.88
C ARG A 92 2.38 -24.10 -10.03
N GLY A 93 3.02 -23.35 -10.91
CA GLY A 93 3.79 -23.88 -12.02
C GLY A 93 4.68 -25.02 -11.55
N SER A 94 4.49 -26.22 -12.14
CA SER A 94 5.24 -27.41 -11.83
C SER A 94 6.68 -27.24 -12.30
N GLY A 95 7.57 -26.79 -11.40
CA GLY A 95 9.00 -26.98 -11.57
C GLY A 95 9.32 -28.46 -11.50
N ASN A 96 9.85 -28.98 -12.59
CA ASN A 96 10.41 -30.28 -12.87
C ASN A 96 10.80 -31.11 -11.65
N ARG A 97 9.98 -32.08 -11.23
CA ARG A 97 10.35 -33.13 -10.30
C ARG A 97 10.98 -34.27 -11.08
N ARG A 98 12.27 -34.46 -10.92
CA ARG A 98 12.94 -35.71 -11.27
C ARG A 98 12.49 -36.78 -10.27
N ASP A 99 11.97 -37.88 -10.81
CA ASP A 99 11.58 -39.08 -10.08
C ASP A 99 12.76 -39.66 -9.34
N HIS A 100 12.61 -39.85 -8.02
CA HIS A 100 13.32 -40.90 -7.27
C HIS A 100 12.29 -41.63 -6.43
N ALA A 101 12.06 -42.86 -6.85
CA ALA A 101 11.28 -43.87 -6.10
C ALA A 101 12.06 -44.32 -4.87
N GLY A 102 11.35 -44.48 -3.78
CA GLY A 102 11.79 -45.36 -2.69
C GLY A 102 11.48 -44.87 -1.27
N GLY A 103 10.63 -45.64 -0.55
CA GLY A 103 10.73 -45.73 0.91
C GLY A 103 9.52 -45.28 1.74
N ARG A 104 8.79 -46.29 2.21
CA ARG A 104 7.71 -46.28 3.22
C ARG A 104 8.11 -45.55 4.51
N GLY A 105 7.15 -44.82 5.10
CA GLY A 105 7.25 -44.33 6.47
C GLY A 105 6.21 -43.27 6.76
N GLY A 106 4.99 -43.65 7.18
CA GLY A 106 3.98 -42.70 7.64
C GLY A 106 4.44 -41.97 8.91
N ARG A 107 4.51 -40.65 8.86
CA ARG A 107 4.56 -39.79 10.04
C ARG A 107 3.26 -38.97 10.10
N PRO A 108 2.70 -38.74 11.28
CA PRO A 108 1.46 -38.00 11.43
C PRO A 108 1.64 -36.56 10.93
N ASN A 109 0.68 -36.13 10.13
CA ASN A 109 0.56 -34.76 9.59
C ASN A 109 0.36 -33.76 10.74
N THR A 110 1.44 -33.24 11.28
CA THR A 110 1.40 -32.05 12.11
C THR A 110 1.00 -30.90 11.18
N GLN A 111 -0.24 -30.43 11.30
CA GLN A 111 -0.71 -29.22 10.66
C GLN A 111 0.23 -28.09 11.07
N ALA A 112 1.12 -27.69 10.16
CA ALA A 112 1.95 -26.51 10.32
C ALA A 112 1.00 -25.31 10.44
N GLN A 113 0.96 -24.70 11.60
CA GLN A 113 0.29 -23.43 11.80
C GLN A 113 0.84 -22.44 10.76
N PRO A 114 0.00 -21.62 10.11
CA PRO A 114 0.47 -20.62 9.15
C PRO A 114 1.48 -19.72 9.87
N GLN A 115 2.73 -19.73 9.42
CA GLN A 115 3.75 -18.84 9.97
C GLN A 115 3.34 -17.40 9.66
N MET A 116 3.21 -16.60 10.71
CA MET A 116 2.93 -15.17 10.63
C MET A 116 3.99 -14.49 9.74
N SER A 117 3.55 -13.63 8.81
CA SER A 117 4.46 -12.89 7.93
C SER A 117 5.35 -11.93 8.75
N LEU A 118 6.47 -11.48 8.17
CA LEU A 118 7.36 -10.52 8.85
C LEU A 118 6.67 -9.20 9.14
N VAL A 119 5.84 -8.74 8.22
CA VAL A 119 5.08 -7.48 8.41
C VAL A 119 4.02 -7.64 9.49
N ASP A 120 3.34 -8.78 9.57
CA ASP A 120 2.37 -9.03 10.64
C ASP A 120 3.06 -9.13 12.01
N LYS A 121 4.27 -9.72 12.09
CA LYS A 121 5.09 -9.70 13.31
C LYS A 121 5.47 -8.28 13.74
N ALA A 122 5.83 -7.43 12.78
CA ALA A 122 6.17 -6.03 13.06
C ALA A 122 4.94 -5.26 13.56
N ILE A 123 3.78 -5.45 12.93
CA ILE A 123 2.50 -4.85 13.31
C ILE A 123 2.08 -5.30 14.72
N ASP A 124 2.19 -6.58 15.00
CA ASP A 124 1.84 -7.17 16.29
C ASP A 124 2.76 -6.64 17.41
N TYR A 125 4.08 -6.59 17.14
CA TYR A 125 5.06 -6.03 18.05
C TYR A 125 4.81 -4.53 18.33
N ALA A 126 4.42 -3.75 17.32
CA ALA A 126 4.14 -2.32 17.47
C ALA A 126 2.85 -2.06 18.26
N GLY A 127 1.95 -3.05 18.33
CA GLY A 127 0.73 -2.96 19.14
C GLY A 127 -0.21 -1.84 18.70
N PHE A 128 -0.29 -1.54 17.39
CA PHE A 128 -1.13 -0.45 16.92
C PHE A 128 -2.57 -0.65 17.32
N PRO A 129 -3.20 0.38 17.96
CA PRO A 129 -4.62 0.32 18.26
C PRO A 129 -5.40 0.20 16.96
N VAL A 130 -6.53 -0.51 17.02
CA VAL A 130 -7.51 -0.47 15.92
C VAL A 130 -8.01 0.99 15.83
N PRO A 131 -7.83 1.67 14.67
CA PRO A 131 -8.20 3.06 14.57
C PRO A 131 -9.72 3.22 14.78
N HIS A 132 -10.11 3.86 15.86
CA HIS A 132 -11.47 4.34 16.01
C HIS A 132 -11.53 5.75 15.39
N LYS A 133 -12.09 5.86 14.19
CA LYS A 133 -12.37 7.17 13.58
C LYS A 133 -13.78 7.58 14.02
N PRO A 134 -13.93 8.66 14.78
CA PRO A 134 -15.25 9.16 15.12
C PRO A 134 -16.01 9.50 13.82
N SER A 135 -17.32 9.26 13.81
CA SER A 135 -18.17 9.67 12.70
C SER A 135 -18.12 11.18 12.56
N LEU A 136 -17.83 11.66 11.35
CA LEU A 136 -17.85 13.08 11.05
C LEU A 136 -19.29 13.61 10.77
N GLY A 137 -20.31 12.74 10.78
CA GLY A 137 -21.65 13.10 10.40
C GLY A 137 -21.84 13.22 8.89
N GLU A 138 -22.84 13.97 8.45
CA GLU A 138 -23.11 14.21 7.03
C GLU A 138 -22.21 15.32 6.46
N GLN A 139 -21.95 15.24 5.15
CA GLN A 139 -21.22 16.29 4.45
C GLN A 139 -22.10 17.55 4.36
N THR A 140 -21.56 18.70 4.84
CA THR A 140 -22.31 19.96 4.95
C THR A 140 -22.02 20.95 3.83
N GLY A 141 -21.05 20.67 2.96
CA GLY A 141 -20.70 21.56 1.85
C GLY A 141 -19.80 20.89 0.80
N PRO A 142 -19.45 21.60 -0.27
CA PRO A 142 -18.59 21.07 -1.31
C PRO A 142 -17.16 20.85 -0.80
N ALA A 143 -16.45 19.92 -1.45
CA ALA A 143 -15.02 19.73 -1.21
C ALA A 143 -14.22 20.94 -1.73
N GLU A 144 -13.30 21.44 -0.91
CA GLU A 144 -12.39 22.55 -1.23
C GLU A 144 -11.01 22.02 -1.58
N ASN A 145 -10.44 22.45 -2.70
CA ASN A 145 -9.06 22.13 -3.06
C ASN A 145 -8.09 22.92 -2.19
N VAL A 146 -7.26 22.24 -1.39
CA VAL A 146 -6.32 22.88 -0.48
C VAL A 146 -4.88 22.81 -0.94
N HIS A 147 -4.54 21.82 -1.76
CA HIS A 147 -3.20 21.67 -2.33
C HIS A 147 -3.21 20.83 -3.60
N SER A 148 -2.25 21.08 -4.51
CA SER A 148 -2.04 20.32 -5.74
C SER A 148 -0.60 19.84 -5.81
N TYR A 149 -0.40 18.50 -5.85
CA TYR A 149 0.90 17.87 -6.01
C TYR A 149 1.08 17.48 -7.47
N LEU A 150 2.00 18.16 -8.18
CA LEU A 150 2.28 17.90 -9.58
C LEU A 150 3.29 16.77 -9.74
N TYR A 151 2.93 15.76 -10.49
CA TYR A 151 3.79 14.66 -10.91
C TYR A 151 4.42 14.99 -12.25
N ARG A 152 5.73 14.87 -12.35
CA ARG A 152 6.51 15.26 -13.53
C ARG A 152 7.46 14.18 -13.94
N TRP A 153 7.65 14.05 -15.24
CA TRP A 153 8.71 13.25 -15.82
C TRP A 153 10.10 13.90 -15.54
N PRO A 154 11.21 13.13 -15.71
CA PRO A 154 12.55 13.68 -15.50
C PRO A 154 12.87 14.94 -16.31
N ASP A 155 12.27 15.10 -17.47
CA ASP A 155 12.41 16.28 -18.34
C ASP A 155 11.55 17.47 -17.90
N GLY A 156 10.81 17.35 -16.80
CA GLY A 156 9.95 18.40 -16.23
C GLY A 156 8.53 18.44 -16.79
N ARG A 157 8.19 17.67 -17.84
CA ARG A 157 6.82 17.62 -18.36
C ARG A 157 5.85 17.14 -17.28
N ILE A 158 4.71 17.78 -17.20
CA ILE A 158 3.63 17.38 -16.30
C ILE A 158 3.01 16.09 -16.82
N GLU A 159 2.86 15.09 -15.94
CA GLU A 159 2.12 13.86 -16.20
C GLU A 159 0.72 13.91 -15.56
N GLY A 160 0.64 14.42 -14.34
CA GLY A 160 -0.61 14.48 -13.63
C GLY A 160 -0.52 15.24 -12.32
N ALA A 161 -1.60 15.23 -11.57
CA ALA A 161 -1.68 15.87 -10.27
C ALA A 161 -2.52 15.05 -9.29
N ILE A 162 -2.14 15.10 -8.01
CA ILE A 162 -3.00 14.75 -6.89
C ILE A 162 -3.50 16.03 -6.25
N ILE A 163 -4.81 16.19 -6.21
CA ILE A 163 -5.47 17.32 -5.58
C ILE A 163 -5.92 16.89 -4.20
N ARG A 164 -5.34 17.48 -3.17
CA ARG A 164 -5.78 17.29 -1.78
C ARG A 164 -6.96 18.22 -1.53
N GLN A 165 -8.01 17.66 -0.94
CA GLN A 165 -9.24 18.34 -0.64
C GLN A 165 -9.55 18.32 0.85
N ARG A 166 -10.20 19.37 1.32
CA ARG A 166 -10.84 19.49 2.61
C ARG A 166 -12.34 19.40 2.40
N ILE A 167 -13.00 18.47 3.06
CA ILE A 167 -14.43 18.20 2.91
C ILE A 167 -15.10 18.58 4.24
N PRO A 168 -16.02 19.55 4.26
CA PRO A 168 -16.74 19.90 5.48
C PRO A 168 -17.80 18.86 5.82
N TYR A 169 -17.86 18.51 7.11
CA TYR A 169 -18.85 17.61 7.71
C TYR A 169 -19.45 18.28 8.95
N GLU A 170 -20.56 17.73 9.48
CA GLU A 170 -21.22 18.26 10.69
C GLU A 170 -20.28 18.36 11.89
N HIS A 171 -19.34 17.40 12.05
CA HIS A 171 -18.45 17.30 13.20
C HIS A 171 -16.99 17.47 12.81
N GLY A 172 -16.68 18.32 11.84
CA GLY A 172 -15.32 18.65 11.44
C GLY A 172 -15.06 18.56 9.96
N TYR A 173 -13.83 18.14 9.61
CA TYR A 173 -13.38 18.10 8.22
C TYR A 173 -12.78 16.74 7.88
N GLY A 174 -13.18 16.20 6.73
CA GLY A 174 -12.54 15.04 6.11
C GLY A 174 -11.45 15.46 5.13
N LYS A 175 -10.59 14.51 4.77
CA LYS A 175 -9.60 14.64 3.71
C LYS A 175 -10.09 13.89 2.47
N GLY A 176 -10.05 14.55 1.30
CA GLY A 176 -10.29 13.93 0.01
C GLY A 176 -9.04 14.03 -0.87
N PHE A 177 -8.92 13.13 -1.83
CA PHE A 177 -7.88 13.17 -2.85
C PHE A 177 -8.50 12.85 -4.21
N THR A 178 -8.19 13.68 -5.21
CA THR A 178 -8.60 13.48 -6.60
C THR A 178 -7.37 13.38 -7.47
N GLN A 179 -7.33 12.37 -8.33
CA GLN A 179 -6.27 12.19 -9.30
C GLN A 179 -6.67 12.80 -10.63
N ARG A 180 -5.77 13.53 -11.27
CA ARG A 180 -5.96 14.15 -12.58
C ARG A 180 -4.78 13.88 -13.49
N HIS A 181 -5.06 13.54 -14.74
CA HIS A 181 -4.07 13.38 -15.80
C HIS A 181 -3.97 14.65 -16.63
N TRP A 182 -2.76 15.03 -17.03
CA TRP A 182 -2.51 16.13 -17.95
C TRP A 182 -2.29 15.60 -19.37
N THR A 183 -3.18 15.94 -20.30
CA THR A 183 -3.11 15.46 -21.70
C THR A 183 -2.10 16.24 -22.56
N GLY A 184 -1.50 17.28 -22.02
CA GLY A 184 -0.69 18.27 -22.75
C GLY A 184 -1.44 19.59 -22.99
N THR A 185 -2.77 19.56 -22.98
CA THR A 185 -3.65 20.74 -23.18
C THR A 185 -4.67 20.89 -22.06
N ASP A 186 -5.22 19.78 -21.55
CA ASP A 186 -6.33 19.79 -20.60
C ASP A 186 -6.12 18.80 -19.46
N TRP A 187 -6.87 19.03 -18.35
CA TRP A 187 -6.92 18.15 -17.19
C TRP A 187 -8.10 17.19 -17.25
N GLU A 188 -7.81 15.89 -17.24
CA GLU A 188 -8.83 14.83 -17.18
C GLU A 188 -8.92 14.22 -15.78
N ASN A 189 -10.13 13.86 -15.36
CA ASN A 189 -10.37 13.13 -14.09
C ASN A 189 -10.12 11.63 -14.28
N THR A 190 -8.91 11.28 -14.67
CA THR A 190 -8.45 9.92 -14.89
C THR A 190 -7.15 9.66 -14.13
N GLY A 191 -6.76 8.37 -14.00
CA GLY A 191 -5.43 8.00 -13.52
C GLY A 191 -4.35 8.38 -14.54
N PHE A 192 -3.13 8.59 -14.06
CA PHE A 192 -1.94 8.86 -14.86
C PHE A 192 -0.88 7.77 -14.65
N ALA A 193 0.22 7.84 -15.43
CA ALA A 193 1.30 6.85 -15.37
C ALA A 193 1.88 6.73 -13.93
N PRO A 194 2.24 5.51 -13.50
CA PRO A 194 2.74 5.26 -12.17
C PRO A 194 4.20 5.74 -12.02
N ILE A 195 4.40 7.04 -11.99
CA ILE A 195 5.69 7.68 -11.74
C ILE A 195 5.78 8.15 -10.28
N PRO A 196 6.98 8.13 -9.67
CA PRO A 196 7.20 8.69 -8.34
C PRO A 196 6.98 10.21 -8.29
N TYR A 197 6.48 10.72 -7.17
CA TYR A 197 6.41 12.15 -6.92
C TYR A 197 7.82 12.76 -6.89
N ARG A 198 8.01 13.96 -7.45
CA ARG A 198 9.30 14.65 -7.55
C ARG A 198 10.37 13.83 -8.29
N LEU A 199 9.97 13.12 -9.33
CA LEU A 199 10.87 12.27 -10.12
C LEU A 199 12.09 12.99 -10.71
N PRO A 200 12.02 14.28 -11.15
CA PRO A 200 13.22 15.00 -11.58
C PRO A 200 14.30 15.07 -10.51
N GLU A 201 13.95 15.38 -9.27
CA GLU A 201 14.89 15.46 -8.15
C GLU A 201 15.39 14.09 -7.72
N VAL A 202 14.56 13.07 -7.83
CA VAL A 202 14.95 11.68 -7.59
C VAL A 202 16.03 11.25 -8.59
N THR A 203 15.80 11.47 -9.89
CA THR A 203 16.75 11.08 -10.94
C THR A 203 18.08 11.86 -10.86
N ASP A 204 18.04 13.14 -10.52
CA ASP A 204 19.24 13.93 -10.26
C ASP A 204 20.05 13.37 -9.06
N SER A 205 19.35 13.00 -7.99
CA SER A 205 19.98 12.43 -6.79
C SER A 205 20.58 11.06 -7.02
N LEU A 206 19.94 10.21 -7.82
CA LEU A 206 20.49 8.92 -8.23
C LEU A 206 21.83 9.10 -8.96
N SER A 207 21.91 10.06 -9.90
CA SER A 207 23.13 10.35 -10.65
C SER A 207 24.30 10.81 -9.75
N ARG A 208 23.99 11.39 -8.59
CA ARG A 208 24.94 11.88 -7.59
C ARG A 208 25.21 10.91 -6.45
N GLY A 209 24.61 9.71 -6.49
CA GLY A 209 24.76 8.69 -5.43
C GLY A 209 24.19 9.09 -4.07
N ARG A 210 23.25 10.04 -4.02
CA ARG A 210 22.60 10.46 -2.77
C ARG A 210 21.56 9.44 -2.31
N GLU A 211 21.29 9.39 -1.02
CA GLU A 211 20.21 8.57 -0.48
C GLU A 211 18.84 9.17 -0.81
N ILE A 212 17.86 8.30 -0.97
CA ILE A 212 16.49 8.67 -1.32
C ILE A 212 15.54 8.13 -0.26
N TYR A 213 14.66 9.00 0.23
CA TYR A 213 13.59 8.64 1.14
C TYR A 213 12.34 8.27 0.36
N VAL A 214 11.62 7.22 0.79
CA VAL A 214 10.31 6.85 0.27
C VAL A 214 9.30 6.95 1.40
N CYS A 215 8.36 7.88 1.28
CA CYS A 215 7.30 8.15 2.25
C CYS A 215 5.96 7.60 1.74
N GLU A 216 4.93 7.59 2.58
CA GLU A 216 3.59 7.15 2.19
C GLU A 216 2.85 8.22 1.36
N GLY A 217 3.01 9.50 1.69
CA GLY A 217 2.28 10.59 1.09
C GLY A 217 3.11 11.81 0.71
N GLU A 218 2.53 12.65 -0.15
CA GLU A 218 3.20 13.83 -0.72
C GLU A 218 3.54 14.87 0.36
N GLN A 219 2.74 14.96 1.43
CA GLN A 219 3.02 15.90 2.52
C GLN A 219 4.32 15.54 3.25
N ASP A 220 4.56 14.24 3.51
CA ASP A 220 5.79 13.78 4.13
C ASP A 220 7.00 13.99 3.24
N VAL A 221 6.82 13.84 1.92
CA VAL A 221 7.85 14.18 0.93
C VAL A 221 8.22 15.68 1.00
N LEU A 222 7.26 16.57 1.13
CA LEU A 222 7.52 18.02 1.29
C LEU A 222 8.20 18.31 2.63
N SER A 223 7.79 17.63 3.70
CA SER A 223 8.41 17.77 5.01
C SER A 223 9.87 17.28 5.01
N ALA A 224 10.16 16.14 4.37
CA ALA A 224 11.50 15.64 4.15
C ALA A 224 12.37 16.63 3.34
N PHE A 225 11.80 17.21 2.28
CA PHE A 225 12.50 18.19 1.47
C PHE A 225 12.85 19.46 2.27
N THR A 226 11.94 19.93 3.13
CA THR A 226 12.20 21.06 4.04
C THR A 226 13.34 20.73 5.01
N ALA A 227 13.47 19.47 5.41
CA ALA A 227 14.59 18.96 6.22
C ALA A 227 15.86 18.67 5.40
N GLY A 228 15.92 19.07 4.12
CA GLY A 228 17.10 18.94 3.24
C GLY A 228 17.28 17.55 2.62
N GLN A 229 16.28 16.68 2.71
CA GLN A 229 16.34 15.32 2.16
C GLN A 229 15.66 15.23 0.79
N ILE A 230 16.12 14.29 -0.03
CA ILE A 230 15.43 13.93 -1.27
C ILE A 230 14.46 12.80 -0.96
N ALA A 231 13.19 13.06 -1.20
CA ALA A 231 12.14 12.11 -0.92
C ALA A 231 11.14 11.97 -2.07
N THR A 232 10.43 10.86 -2.07
CA THR A 232 9.39 10.53 -3.04
C THR A 232 8.29 9.70 -2.39
N CYS A 233 7.17 9.58 -3.09
CA CYS A 233 6.07 8.66 -2.82
C CYS A 233 5.37 8.29 -4.12
N ASN A 234 4.40 7.37 -4.05
CA ASN A 234 3.47 7.12 -5.15
C ASN A 234 2.19 7.96 -4.98
N ALA A 235 1.48 8.16 -6.07
CA ALA A 235 0.14 8.73 -6.05
C ALA A 235 -0.83 7.82 -5.28
N MET A 236 -1.83 8.42 -4.61
CA MET A 236 -2.93 7.74 -3.92
C MET A 236 -2.50 6.89 -2.70
N GLY A 237 -1.35 7.15 -2.09
CA GLY A 237 -0.92 6.63 -0.79
C GLY A 237 -0.71 5.12 -0.70
N ALA A 238 -0.86 4.59 0.52
CA ALA A 238 -0.63 3.18 0.83
C ALA A 238 -1.42 2.23 -0.08
N GLY A 239 -0.76 1.21 -0.56
CA GLY A 239 -1.40 0.19 -1.41
C GLY A 239 -1.29 0.41 -2.91
N SER A 240 -0.95 1.62 -3.37
CA SER A 240 -0.82 1.94 -4.80
C SER A 240 0.60 1.82 -5.34
N TRP A 241 1.60 1.59 -4.50
CA TRP A 241 2.98 1.31 -4.92
C TRP A 241 3.07 -0.01 -5.70
N ASN A 242 3.76 0.02 -6.84
CA ASN A 242 3.98 -1.14 -7.69
C ASN A 242 5.41 -1.15 -8.29
N ARG A 243 5.71 -2.12 -9.16
CA ARG A 243 7.03 -2.28 -9.79
C ARG A 243 7.42 -1.12 -10.70
N ASP A 244 6.43 -0.46 -11.31
CA ASP A 244 6.69 0.68 -12.21
C ASP A 244 7.19 1.91 -11.43
N HIS A 245 6.78 2.06 -10.16
CA HIS A 245 7.39 3.05 -9.26
C HIS A 245 8.80 2.62 -8.84
N ALA A 246 8.98 1.35 -8.48
CA ALA A 246 10.25 0.85 -7.97
C ALA A 246 11.40 0.94 -8.98
N GLN A 247 11.14 0.71 -10.27
CA GLN A 247 12.16 0.75 -11.34
C GLN A 247 12.90 2.10 -11.40
N TRP A 248 12.24 3.20 -11.03
CA TRP A 248 12.85 4.53 -11.00
C TRP A 248 13.89 4.70 -9.90
N LEU A 249 13.92 3.80 -8.92
CA LEU A 249 14.91 3.80 -7.83
C LEU A 249 15.98 2.74 -8.01
N HIS A 250 15.94 1.93 -9.08
CA HIS A 250 16.95 0.90 -9.33
C HIS A 250 18.34 1.54 -9.48
N GLY A 251 19.32 0.92 -8.84
CA GLY A 251 20.69 1.41 -8.82
C GLY A 251 20.99 2.47 -7.73
N ALA A 252 20.00 2.88 -6.94
CA ALA A 252 20.23 3.73 -5.78
C ALA A 252 21.22 3.07 -4.81
N GLY A 253 22.20 3.86 -4.33
CA GLY A 253 23.14 3.37 -3.31
C GLY A 253 22.45 3.04 -1.99
N ARG A 254 21.51 3.88 -1.57
CA ARG A 254 20.70 3.70 -0.36
C ARG A 254 19.29 4.24 -0.55
N VAL A 255 18.30 3.48 -0.09
CA VAL A 255 16.91 3.91 0.01
C VAL A 255 16.43 3.76 1.45
N ILE A 256 15.82 4.82 1.97
CA ILE A 256 15.23 4.85 3.31
C ILE A 256 13.71 4.89 3.14
N VAL A 257 13.04 3.82 3.51
CA VAL A 257 11.58 3.73 3.51
C VAL A 257 11.06 4.18 4.86
N VAL A 258 10.30 5.27 4.90
CA VAL A 258 9.72 5.82 6.13
C VAL A 258 8.28 5.33 6.24
N ALA A 259 8.04 4.46 7.21
CA ALA A 259 6.72 3.88 7.47
C ALA A 259 5.88 4.78 8.38
N ASP A 260 4.64 5.03 8.01
CA ASP A 260 3.64 5.55 8.94
C ASP A 260 3.44 4.56 10.09
N ARG A 261 3.24 5.06 11.30
CA ARG A 261 3.05 4.25 12.52
C ARG A 261 1.61 3.75 12.62
N ASP A 262 1.21 2.98 11.61
CA ASP A 262 -0.05 2.26 11.57
C ASP A 262 0.07 0.99 10.72
N ARG A 263 -1.00 0.14 10.73
CA ARG A 263 -1.00 -1.12 9.99
C ARG A 263 -0.86 -0.94 8.47
N PRO A 264 -1.59 -0.02 7.81
CA PRO A 264 -1.40 0.27 6.39
C PRO A 264 0.01 0.75 6.05
N GLY A 265 0.59 1.66 6.87
CA GLY A 265 1.93 2.20 6.67
C GLY A 265 3.02 1.14 6.74
N TYR A 266 2.95 0.20 7.70
CA TYR A 266 3.91 -0.90 7.77
C TYR A 266 3.80 -1.86 6.57
N ARG A 267 2.57 -2.14 6.11
CA ARG A 267 2.36 -2.95 4.91
C ARG A 267 2.83 -2.25 3.64
N HIS A 268 2.63 -0.94 3.57
CA HIS A 268 3.17 -0.12 2.49
C HIS A 268 4.70 -0.17 2.48
N ALA A 269 5.34 0.10 3.60
CA ALA A 269 6.80 0.08 3.74
C ALA A 269 7.40 -1.30 3.38
N ALA A 270 6.78 -2.39 3.82
CA ALA A 270 7.20 -3.74 3.45
C ALA A 270 7.09 -3.98 1.94
N ARG A 271 6.00 -3.52 1.29
CA ARG A 271 5.82 -3.64 -0.17
C ARG A 271 6.84 -2.84 -0.95
N VAL A 272 7.14 -1.61 -0.52
CA VAL A 272 8.20 -0.78 -1.12
C VAL A 272 9.55 -1.49 -0.98
N ALA A 273 9.92 -1.88 0.23
CA ALA A 273 11.20 -2.55 0.51
C ALA A 273 11.35 -3.85 -0.29
N GLU A 274 10.32 -4.68 -0.36
CA GLU A 274 10.32 -5.93 -1.15
C GLU A 274 10.53 -5.66 -2.64
N SER A 275 9.89 -4.62 -3.19
CA SER A 275 10.03 -4.27 -4.61
C SER A 275 11.40 -3.75 -4.99
N LEU A 276 12.15 -3.22 -4.02
CA LEU A 276 13.49 -2.68 -4.19
C LEU A 276 14.61 -3.68 -3.83
N HIS A 277 14.22 -4.77 -3.15
CA HIS A 277 15.17 -5.77 -2.67
C HIS A 277 15.97 -6.41 -3.83
N GLY A 278 17.31 -6.37 -3.75
CA GLY A 278 18.19 -6.82 -4.82
C GLY A 278 18.39 -5.82 -5.98
N HIS A 279 17.68 -4.67 -5.99
CA HIS A 279 17.79 -3.65 -7.03
C HIS A 279 18.48 -2.37 -6.57
N VAL A 280 18.70 -2.22 -5.26
CA VAL A 280 19.40 -1.09 -4.64
C VAL A 280 20.49 -1.57 -3.70
N GLY A 281 21.45 -0.70 -3.37
CA GLY A 281 22.61 -1.09 -2.56
C GLY A 281 22.28 -1.38 -1.10
N GLU A 282 21.48 -0.52 -0.46
CA GLU A 282 21.02 -0.69 0.92
C GLU A 282 19.56 -0.22 1.04
N ILE A 283 18.76 -0.96 1.81
CA ILE A 283 17.42 -0.55 2.22
C ILE A 283 17.39 -0.41 3.73
N ARG A 284 16.85 0.71 4.20
CA ARG A 284 16.51 0.91 5.61
C ARG A 284 15.01 1.11 5.71
N VAL A 285 14.40 0.57 6.76
CA VAL A 285 12.98 0.77 7.04
C VAL A 285 12.87 1.46 8.39
N LEU A 286 12.53 2.74 8.36
CA LEU A 286 12.47 3.63 9.51
C LEU A 286 11.05 4.11 9.76
N GLN A 287 10.82 4.71 10.93
CA GLN A 287 9.56 5.30 11.34
C GLN A 287 9.79 6.56 12.19
N ALA A 288 8.78 7.36 12.37
CA ALA A 288 8.79 8.47 13.31
C ALA A 288 9.04 7.98 14.75
N ALA A 289 9.87 8.68 15.51
CA ALA A 289 10.03 8.44 16.95
C ALA A 289 8.76 8.87 17.72
N THR A 290 8.13 9.97 17.26
CA THR A 290 6.88 10.50 17.83
C THR A 290 5.90 10.84 16.70
N GLY A 291 4.60 10.85 17.02
CA GLY A 291 3.56 11.10 16.03
C GLY A 291 3.27 9.88 15.15
N LYS A 292 2.52 10.09 14.10
CA LYS A 292 2.08 9.05 13.18
C LYS A 292 3.04 8.88 12.00
N ASP A 293 3.50 9.99 11.44
CA ASP A 293 4.22 10.06 10.16
C ASP A 293 5.47 10.95 10.27
N LEU A 294 6.19 11.13 9.18
CA LEU A 294 7.39 11.96 9.13
C LEU A 294 7.08 13.45 9.39
N THR A 295 5.94 13.91 8.93
CA THR A 295 5.50 15.30 9.14
C THR A 295 5.30 15.57 10.63
N ASP A 296 4.62 14.68 11.35
CA ASP A 296 4.43 14.76 12.79
C ASP A 296 5.78 14.73 13.54
N HIS A 297 6.70 13.85 13.13
CA HIS A 297 8.04 13.71 13.72
C HIS A 297 8.84 15.01 13.65
N LEU A 298 8.89 15.61 12.46
CA LEU A 298 9.61 16.88 12.23
C LEU A 298 8.91 18.05 12.93
N ALA A 299 7.57 18.08 12.93
CA ALA A 299 6.78 19.10 13.64
C ALA A 299 6.96 19.05 15.15
N ALA A 300 7.26 17.87 15.72
CA ALA A 300 7.62 17.71 17.13
C ALA A 300 9.05 18.16 17.46
N GLY A 301 9.81 18.64 16.48
CA GLY A 301 11.17 19.15 16.65
C GLY A 301 12.27 18.09 16.57
N HIS A 302 11.95 16.88 16.13
CA HIS A 302 12.95 15.83 15.90
C HIS A 302 13.66 16.02 14.54
N GLY A 303 14.94 15.63 14.48
CA GLY A 303 15.70 15.58 13.25
C GLY A 303 15.50 14.27 12.48
N ILE A 304 15.87 14.26 11.19
CA ILE A 304 15.84 13.05 10.35
C ILE A 304 16.71 11.91 10.91
N ASP A 305 17.81 12.25 11.58
CA ASP A 305 18.71 11.32 12.24
C ASP A 305 18.11 10.63 13.49
N GLN A 306 16.98 11.14 13.96
CA GLN A 306 16.25 10.59 15.11
C GLN A 306 15.10 9.64 14.68
N LEU A 307 14.98 9.32 13.40
CA LEU A 307 14.07 8.27 12.94
C LEU A 307 14.49 6.91 13.51
N GLU A 308 13.52 6.13 13.95
CA GLU A 308 13.71 4.83 14.57
C GLU A 308 13.58 3.68 13.57
N LEU A 309 14.24 2.56 13.84
CA LEU A 309 14.10 1.34 13.05
C LEU A 309 12.71 0.73 13.21
N VAL A 310 12.10 0.31 12.10
CA VAL A 310 10.91 -0.55 12.17
C VAL A 310 11.36 -1.97 12.53
N PRO A 311 10.98 -2.49 13.71
CA PRO A 311 11.35 -3.83 14.15
C PRO A 311 10.96 -4.89 13.10
N TYR A 312 11.79 -5.93 12.97
CA TYR A 312 11.69 -7.02 11.99
C TYR A 312 11.87 -6.59 10.54
N LEU A 313 11.26 -5.48 10.06
CA LEU A 313 11.33 -5.06 8.67
C LEU A 313 12.73 -4.52 8.30
N ASP A 314 13.29 -3.59 9.08
CA ASP A 314 14.62 -3.05 8.80
C ASP A 314 15.67 -4.17 8.80
N ARG A 315 15.66 -5.03 9.80
CA ARG A 315 16.61 -6.14 9.88
C ARG A 315 16.51 -7.11 8.70
N HIS A 316 15.31 -7.33 8.17
CA HIS A 316 15.07 -8.25 7.06
C HIS A 316 15.58 -7.68 5.73
N TYR A 317 15.27 -6.40 5.45
CA TYR A 317 15.60 -5.78 4.17
C TYR A 317 16.99 -5.14 4.14
N ARG A 318 17.61 -4.92 5.30
CA ARG A 318 18.97 -4.40 5.40
C ARG A 318 19.98 -5.40 4.83
N GLN A 319 20.28 -5.29 3.53
CA GLN A 319 21.38 -6.03 2.92
C GLN A 319 22.68 -5.28 3.12
N PRO A 320 23.79 -5.98 3.49
CA PRO A 320 25.12 -5.41 3.34
C PRO A 320 25.37 -5.20 1.84
N ALA A 321 25.86 -4.02 1.47
CA ALA A 321 26.29 -3.74 0.10
C ALA A 321 27.14 -4.93 -0.41
N GLN A 322 26.70 -5.58 -1.47
CA GLN A 322 27.51 -6.63 -2.11
C GLN A 322 28.81 -5.96 -2.56
N ARG A 323 29.94 -6.33 -1.94
CA ARG A 323 31.26 -5.94 -2.42
C ARG A 323 31.35 -6.38 -3.86
N SER A 324 31.44 -5.42 -4.78
CA SER A 324 31.73 -5.67 -6.18
C SER A 324 32.94 -6.60 -6.23
N GLN A 325 32.73 -7.85 -6.65
CA GLN A 325 33.88 -8.73 -6.99
C GLN A 325 34.55 -8.07 -8.19
N GLN A 326 35.61 -7.33 -7.94
CA GLN A 326 36.56 -6.98 -8.96
C GLN A 326 37.10 -8.29 -9.54
N ILE A 327 36.62 -8.61 -10.73
CA ILE A 327 37.22 -9.66 -11.56
C ILE A 327 38.61 -9.16 -11.90
N THR A 328 39.58 -9.58 -11.09
CA THR A 328 41.01 -9.49 -11.44
C THR A 328 41.24 -10.47 -12.59
N ARG A 329 41.14 -9.99 -13.83
CA ARG A 329 41.71 -10.70 -14.97
C ARG A 329 43.22 -10.64 -14.81
N SER A 330 43.79 -11.68 -14.23
CA SER A 330 45.22 -11.96 -14.35
C SER A 330 45.53 -12.36 -15.81
N ARG A 331 46.57 -11.76 -16.31
CA ARG A 331 47.18 -11.98 -17.63
C ARG A 331 47.72 -13.40 -17.78
#